data_a22d0c35826778db541a6321015b9ee6
#
_entry.id   a22d0c35826778db541a6321015b9ee6
#
_cell.length_a   1.000
_cell.length_b   1.000
_cell.length_c   1.000
_cell.angle_alpha   90.00
_cell.angle_beta   90.00
_cell.angle_gamma   90.00
#
_symmetry.space_group_name_H-M   'P 1'
#
loop_
_entity.id
_entity.type
_entity.pdbx_description
1 polymer ?
#
loop_
_entity_poly.entity_id
_entity_poly.type
_entity_poly.pdbx_seq_one_letter_code
_entity_poly.pdbx_strand_id
1 'polypeptide(L)'
;VRLLIERRRGMISIGYPNDRTVRAAKGLSILEASNLNDVPHASVCGGRGRCSTCRVRVVSGEDGLSAASAEELRVLERVGAPPHVRLACQAIPSGDISVVPLLPPNASVQQSRRRSPVLAGQERDIAILFADLRSFTQFSEKKLPYDVVFLLNRYFAHMGEAVEASGGHLDKFIGDGVMALFGTKSDIRTGARQAMIAAKQMSKKLGDLNEQLKNELEEPLRIGIGIHVGPAIIGEMGYGTATGLTAIGDSVNTASRLEAMTKDF
;
A
#
# COMPACT_ATOMS: atom_id res chain seq x y z
N VAL A 1 -12.19 -42.23 -14.10
CA VAL A 1 -13.49 -42.00 -13.44
C VAL A 1 -13.69 -40.49 -13.15
N ARG A 2 -12.65 -39.74 -12.62
CA ARG A 2 -12.73 -38.31 -12.32
C ARG A 2 -12.98 -37.45 -13.56
N LEU A 3 -12.28 -37.68 -14.66
CA LEU A 3 -12.43 -36.97 -15.95
C LEU A 3 -13.80 -37.14 -16.64
N LEU A 4 -14.52 -38.23 -16.38
CA LEU A 4 -15.85 -38.50 -16.94
C LEU A 4 -16.97 -37.77 -16.17
N ILE A 5 -16.76 -37.53 -14.86
CA ILE A 5 -17.70 -36.78 -14.01
C ILE A 5 -17.62 -35.26 -14.33
N GLU A 6 -16.43 -34.76 -14.65
CA GLU A 6 -16.20 -33.34 -15.00
C GLU A 6 -16.91 -32.92 -16.32
N ARG A 7 -17.00 -33.83 -17.31
CA ARG A 7 -17.68 -33.56 -18.59
C ARG A 7 -19.21 -33.36 -18.46
N ARG A 8 -19.85 -33.82 -17.38
CA ARG A 8 -21.30 -33.67 -17.15
C ARG A 8 -21.70 -32.41 -16.39
N ARG A 9 -20.76 -31.68 -15.76
CA ARG A 9 -21.06 -30.57 -14.85
C ARG A 9 -21.11 -29.18 -15.48
N GLY A 10 -20.86 -29.03 -16.76
CA GLY A 10 -20.73 -27.72 -17.40
C GLY A 10 -19.49 -26.95 -16.91
N MET A 11 -19.07 -25.99 -17.72
CA MET A 11 -17.88 -25.16 -17.42
C MET A 11 -18.32 -23.73 -17.13
N ILE A 12 -17.58 -23.05 -16.25
CA ILE A 12 -17.71 -21.64 -15.95
C ILE A 12 -16.38 -20.94 -16.17
N SER A 13 -16.43 -19.62 -16.35
CA SER A 13 -15.26 -18.76 -16.46
C SER A 13 -15.03 -18.00 -15.15
N ILE A 14 -13.81 -18.00 -14.65
CA ILE A 14 -13.41 -17.19 -13.47
C ILE A 14 -12.37 -16.19 -13.94
N GLY A 15 -12.72 -14.89 -13.90
CA GLY A 15 -11.84 -13.78 -14.20
C GLY A 15 -11.00 -13.36 -12.97
N TYR A 16 -9.72 -13.12 -13.22
CA TYR A 16 -8.75 -12.60 -12.23
C TYR A 16 -8.12 -11.30 -12.77
N PRO A 17 -7.40 -10.54 -11.92
CA PRO A 17 -6.66 -9.37 -12.38
C PRO A 17 -5.72 -9.66 -13.55
N ASN A 18 -5.36 -8.62 -14.30
CA ASN A 18 -4.48 -8.67 -15.49
C ASN A 18 -5.07 -9.52 -16.63
N ASP A 19 -6.39 -9.41 -16.85
CA ASP A 19 -7.13 -10.09 -17.92
C ASP A 19 -6.98 -11.63 -17.94
N ARG A 20 -6.53 -12.20 -16.82
CA ARG A 20 -6.42 -13.64 -16.68
C ARG A 20 -7.78 -14.26 -16.44
N THR A 21 -8.21 -15.15 -17.34
CA THR A 21 -9.46 -15.91 -17.19
C THR A 21 -9.15 -17.40 -17.23
N VAL A 22 -9.75 -18.14 -16.32
CA VAL A 22 -9.60 -19.62 -16.27
C VAL A 22 -10.97 -20.29 -16.40
N ARG A 23 -11.01 -21.47 -16.99
CA ARG A 23 -12.21 -22.29 -17.09
C ARG A 23 -12.18 -23.39 -16.03
N ALA A 24 -13.27 -23.52 -15.29
CA ALA A 24 -13.39 -24.49 -14.21
C ALA A 24 -14.73 -25.26 -14.32
N ALA A 25 -14.76 -26.50 -13.84
CA ALA A 25 -15.99 -27.25 -13.75
C ALA A 25 -16.89 -26.68 -12.63
N LYS A 26 -18.19 -26.61 -12.87
CA LYS A 26 -19.16 -26.25 -11.82
C LYS A 26 -19.04 -27.15 -10.60
N GLY A 27 -19.18 -26.57 -9.42
CA GLY A 27 -19.08 -27.27 -8.15
C GLY A 27 -17.68 -27.29 -7.52
N LEU A 28 -16.69 -26.69 -8.20
CA LEU A 28 -15.38 -26.41 -7.57
C LEU A 28 -15.46 -25.06 -6.85
N SER A 29 -14.78 -24.96 -5.71
CA SER A 29 -14.55 -23.66 -5.07
C SER A 29 -13.60 -22.80 -5.90
N ILE A 30 -13.67 -21.49 -5.73
CA ILE A 30 -12.75 -20.55 -6.41
C ILE A 30 -11.28 -20.95 -6.15
N LEU A 31 -10.94 -21.37 -4.92
CA LEU A 31 -9.58 -21.81 -4.57
C LEU A 31 -9.15 -23.07 -5.32
N GLU A 32 -10.04 -24.07 -5.41
CA GLU A 32 -9.74 -25.30 -6.17
C GLU A 32 -9.55 -24.99 -7.66
N ALA A 33 -10.40 -24.12 -8.23
CA ALA A 33 -10.27 -23.66 -9.59
C ALA A 33 -8.95 -22.90 -9.82
N SER A 34 -8.55 -22.04 -8.86
CA SER A 34 -7.24 -21.37 -8.91
C SER A 34 -6.09 -22.35 -8.95
N ASN A 35 -6.08 -23.31 -8.02
CA ASN A 35 -5.00 -24.29 -7.91
C ASN A 35 -4.90 -25.21 -9.13
N LEU A 36 -6.03 -25.60 -9.72
CA LEU A 36 -6.06 -26.45 -10.92
C LEU A 36 -5.58 -25.74 -12.20
N ASN A 37 -5.58 -24.42 -12.20
CA ASN A 37 -5.17 -23.59 -13.33
C ASN A 37 -3.91 -22.77 -13.04
N ASP A 38 -3.11 -23.16 -12.05
CA ASP A 38 -1.87 -22.50 -11.66
C ASP A 38 -2.03 -20.98 -11.43
N VAL A 39 -3.20 -20.57 -10.88
CA VAL A 39 -3.40 -19.21 -10.39
C VAL A 39 -2.88 -19.12 -8.96
N PRO A 40 -1.82 -18.34 -8.70
CA PRO A 40 -1.27 -18.21 -7.37
C PRO A 40 -2.32 -17.66 -6.39
N HIS A 41 -2.60 -18.38 -5.31
CA HIS A 41 -3.63 -18.03 -4.35
C HIS A 41 -3.22 -18.39 -2.92
N ALA A 42 -3.30 -17.44 -1.99
CA ALA A 42 -2.97 -17.69 -0.60
C ALA A 42 -3.98 -18.67 0.03
N SER A 43 -3.51 -19.72 0.71
CA SER A 43 -4.38 -20.67 1.41
C SER A 43 -3.66 -21.41 2.54
N VAL A 44 -3.20 -20.68 3.55
CA VAL A 44 -2.37 -21.22 4.65
C VAL A 44 -3.02 -22.38 5.39
N CYS A 45 -4.35 -22.43 5.51
CA CYS A 45 -5.04 -23.55 6.13
C CYS A 45 -5.33 -24.73 5.15
N GLY A 46 -4.91 -24.63 3.89
CA GLY A 46 -5.18 -25.66 2.89
C GLY A 46 -6.66 -25.79 2.52
N GLY A 47 -7.40 -24.71 2.47
CA GLY A 47 -8.81 -24.71 2.02
C GLY A 47 -9.85 -25.04 3.11
N ARG A 48 -9.47 -25.06 4.40
CA ARG A 48 -10.35 -25.48 5.51
C ARG A 48 -11.25 -24.38 6.06
N GLY A 49 -11.36 -23.21 5.44
CA GLY A 49 -12.19 -22.10 5.90
C GLY A 49 -11.76 -21.45 7.23
N ARG A 50 -10.53 -21.66 7.73
CA ARG A 50 -10.14 -21.27 9.10
C ARG A 50 -9.24 -20.03 9.20
N CYS A 51 -8.48 -19.70 8.15
CA CYS A 51 -7.39 -18.72 8.25
C CYS A 51 -7.67 -17.38 7.59
N SER A 52 -8.71 -17.26 6.77
CA SER A 52 -9.04 -16.08 5.95
C SER A 52 -7.97 -15.62 4.94
N THR A 53 -6.88 -16.37 4.72
CA THR A 53 -5.84 -15.95 3.76
C THR A 53 -6.31 -16.04 2.31
N CYS A 54 -7.27 -16.91 2.00
CA CYS A 54 -7.83 -17.07 0.65
C CYS A 54 -8.96 -16.08 0.33
N ARG A 55 -9.02 -14.93 0.99
CA ARG A 55 -10.06 -13.93 0.71
C ARG A 55 -9.98 -13.40 -0.71
N VAL A 56 -11.14 -13.33 -1.35
CA VAL A 56 -11.33 -12.68 -2.64
C VAL A 56 -12.42 -11.61 -2.52
N ARG A 57 -12.28 -10.53 -3.26
CA ARG A 57 -13.38 -9.61 -3.53
C ARG A 57 -14.07 -10.06 -4.80
N VAL A 58 -15.38 -10.21 -4.74
CA VAL A 58 -16.22 -10.46 -5.90
C VAL A 58 -16.44 -9.14 -6.63
N VAL A 59 -16.14 -9.10 -7.92
CA VAL A 59 -16.29 -7.93 -8.78
C VAL A 59 -17.57 -8.03 -9.60
N SER A 60 -17.90 -9.23 -10.08
CA SER A 60 -19.12 -9.51 -10.80
C SER A 60 -19.51 -10.98 -10.66
N GLY A 61 -20.78 -11.31 -10.89
CA GLY A 61 -21.30 -12.69 -10.82
C GLY A 61 -21.61 -13.17 -9.39
N GLU A 62 -21.81 -12.27 -8.43
CA GLU A 62 -22.10 -12.61 -7.03
C GLU A 62 -23.38 -13.42 -6.85
N ASP A 63 -24.43 -13.13 -7.66
CA ASP A 63 -25.70 -13.86 -7.62
C ASP A 63 -25.57 -15.35 -7.95
N GLY A 64 -24.49 -15.71 -8.64
CA GLY A 64 -24.16 -17.10 -8.96
C GLY A 64 -23.30 -17.82 -7.92
N LEU A 65 -23.01 -17.20 -6.78
CA LEU A 65 -22.23 -17.83 -5.71
C LEU A 65 -23.11 -18.62 -4.74
N SER A 66 -22.56 -19.71 -4.19
CA SER A 66 -23.15 -20.38 -3.04
C SER A 66 -23.35 -19.42 -1.87
N ALA A 67 -24.41 -19.61 -1.08
CA ALA A 67 -24.57 -18.87 0.18
C ALA A 67 -23.35 -19.08 1.10
N ALA A 68 -22.95 -18.02 1.81
CA ALA A 68 -21.86 -18.13 2.77
C ALA A 68 -22.28 -19.00 3.96
N SER A 69 -21.44 -19.96 4.33
CA SER A 69 -21.68 -20.80 5.50
C SER A 69 -21.50 -20.01 6.80
N ALA A 70 -22.08 -20.50 7.91
CA ALA A 70 -21.91 -19.87 9.23
C ALA A 70 -20.44 -19.81 9.65
N GLU A 71 -19.63 -20.81 9.26
CA GLU A 71 -18.19 -20.83 9.50
C GLU A 71 -17.47 -19.77 8.71
N GLU A 72 -17.82 -19.60 7.43
CA GLU A 72 -17.27 -18.56 6.57
C GLU A 72 -17.58 -17.17 7.14
N LEU A 73 -18.83 -16.92 7.49
CA LEU A 73 -19.27 -15.64 8.06
C LEU A 73 -18.51 -15.28 9.34
N ARG A 74 -18.35 -16.23 10.28
CA ARG A 74 -17.55 -16.01 11.51
C ARG A 74 -16.11 -15.65 11.21
N VAL A 75 -15.50 -16.25 10.17
CA VAL A 75 -14.14 -15.93 9.78
C VAL A 75 -14.04 -14.55 9.15
N LEU A 76 -14.99 -14.19 8.29
CA LEU A 76 -15.06 -12.87 7.64
C LEU A 76 -15.31 -11.77 8.67
N GLU A 77 -16.23 -11.97 9.61
CA GLU A 77 -16.50 -11.02 10.70
C GLU A 77 -15.27 -10.81 11.60
N ARG A 78 -14.58 -11.89 11.99
CA ARG A 78 -13.36 -11.81 12.82
C ARG A 78 -12.28 -10.93 12.21
N VAL A 79 -12.20 -10.82 10.88
CA VAL A 79 -11.21 -10.00 10.16
C VAL A 79 -11.80 -8.68 9.68
N GLY A 80 -13.04 -8.36 10.01
CA GLY A 80 -13.72 -7.14 9.57
C GLY A 80 -13.82 -7.04 8.05
N ALA A 81 -14.11 -8.16 7.37
CA ALA A 81 -14.20 -8.17 5.92
C ALA A 81 -15.37 -7.30 5.43
N PRO A 82 -15.16 -6.42 4.45
CA PRO A 82 -16.25 -5.63 3.87
C PRO A 82 -17.22 -6.51 3.07
N PRO A 83 -18.41 -5.98 2.69
CA PRO A 83 -19.33 -6.64 1.77
C PRO A 83 -18.61 -7.08 0.48
N HIS A 84 -19.17 -8.08 -0.21
CA HIS A 84 -18.60 -8.68 -1.44
C HIS A 84 -17.25 -9.39 -1.26
N VAL A 85 -16.79 -9.60 -0.03
CA VAL A 85 -15.62 -10.42 0.25
C VAL A 85 -16.06 -11.80 0.68
N ARG A 86 -15.46 -12.82 0.05
CA ARG A 86 -15.73 -14.24 0.29
C ARG A 86 -14.43 -15.01 0.56
N LEU A 87 -14.54 -16.17 1.18
CA LEU A 87 -13.41 -17.10 1.25
C LEU A 87 -13.39 -17.95 -0.02
N ALA A 88 -12.36 -17.83 -0.84
CA ALA A 88 -12.26 -18.57 -2.09
C ALA A 88 -12.35 -20.09 -1.92
N CYS A 89 -11.97 -20.61 -0.75
CA CYS A 89 -12.09 -22.03 -0.42
C CYS A 89 -13.51 -22.50 -0.05
N GLN A 90 -14.44 -21.57 0.20
CA GLN A 90 -15.82 -21.86 0.56
C GLN A 90 -16.80 -21.39 -0.53
N ALA A 91 -16.43 -20.40 -1.30
CA ALA A 91 -17.24 -19.83 -2.35
C ALA A 91 -17.24 -20.72 -3.60
N ILE A 92 -18.40 -21.27 -3.95
CA ILE A 92 -18.60 -22.16 -5.11
C ILE A 92 -19.46 -21.43 -6.13
N PRO A 93 -18.89 -21.03 -7.27
CA PRO A 93 -19.63 -20.37 -8.34
C PRO A 93 -20.43 -21.37 -9.17
N SER A 94 -21.66 -21.00 -9.55
CA SER A 94 -22.55 -21.73 -10.46
C SER A 94 -22.60 -21.11 -11.86
N GLY A 95 -22.05 -19.91 -12.04
CA GLY A 95 -21.95 -19.14 -13.28
C GLY A 95 -20.62 -18.42 -13.39
N ASP A 96 -20.44 -17.67 -14.47
CA ASP A 96 -19.25 -16.87 -14.70
C ASP A 96 -19.11 -15.80 -13.62
N ILE A 97 -17.88 -15.60 -13.14
CA ILE A 97 -17.55 -14.71 -12.03
C ILE A 97 -16.22 -14.02 -12.24
N SER A 98 -16.08 -12.80 -11.73
CA SER A 98 -14.80 -12.11 -11.64
C SER A 98 -14.43 -11.83 -10.19
N VAL A 99 -13.19 -12.14 -9.82
CA VAL A 99 -12.70 -12.01 -8.45
C VAL A 99 -11.30 -11.40 -8.38
N VAL A 100 -11.01 -10.72 -7.27
CA VAL A 100 -9.67 -10.19 -6.96
C VAL A 100 -9.19 -10.82 -5.67
N PRO A 101 -8.12 -11.64 -5.69
CA PRO A 101 -7.45 -12.10 -4.48
C PRO A 101 -6.96 -10.91 -3.65
N LEU A 102 -7.23 -10.92 -2.33
CA LEU A 102 -6.92 -9.80 -1.45
C LEU A 102 -5.58 -9.95 -0.71
N LEU A 103 -4.94 -11.10 -0.82
CA LEU A 103 -3.66 -11.38 -0.18
C LEU A 103 -2.69 -12.00 -1.19
N PRO A 104 -1.38 -11.68 -1.06
CA PRO A 104 -0.37 -12.28 -1.91
C PRO A 104 -0.30 -13.80 -1.68
N PRO A 105 0.12 -14.60 -2.66
CA PRO A 105 0.11 -16.07 -2.58
C PRO A 105 0.87 -16.65 -1.38
N ASN A 106 1.89 -15.94 -0.90
CA ASN A 106 2.74 -16.31 0.24
C ASN A 106 2.32 -15.66 1.57
N ALA A 107 1.10 -15.12 1.67
CA ALA A 107 0.62 -14.48 2.89
C ALA A 107 0.62 -15.42 4.10
N SER A 108 1.12 -14.96 5.24
CA SER A 108 1.11 -15.67 6.50
C SER A 108 -0.21 -15.55 7.27
N VAL A 109 -0.46 -16.45 8.26
CA VAL A 109 -1.61 -16.37 9.16
C VAL A 109 -1.61 -15.06 9.96
N GLN A 110 -0.44 -14.54 10.32
CA GLN A 110 -0.33 -13.27 11.04
C GLN A 110 -0.80 -12.09 10.19
N GLN A 111 -0.47 -12.07 8.89
CA GLN A 111 -0.96 -11.07 7.94
C GLN A 111 -2.48 -11.14 7.75
N SER A 112 -3.07 -12.36 7.80
CA SER A 112 -4.52 -12.53 7.66
C SER A 112 -5.31 -12.10 8.91
N ARG A 113 -4.70 -12.15 10.10
CA ARG A 113 -5.32 -11.76 11.38
C ARG A 113 -5.20 -10.29 11.69
N ARG A 114 -4.34 -9.57 11.00
CA ARG A 114 -4.31 -8.12 11.13
C ARG A 114 -5.67 -7.59 10.66
N ARG A 115 -6.51 -7.17 11.62
CA ARG A 115 -7.57 -6.19 11.38
C ARG A 115 -6.84 -4.94 10.91
N SER A 116 -6.59 -4.84 9.62
CA SER A 116 -6.12 -3.61 9.06
C SER A 116 -7.29 -2.98 8.31
N PRO A 117 -8.02 -2.05 8.93
CA PRO A 117 -8.90 -1.15 8.19
C PRO A 117 -8.13 -0.44 7.07
N VAL A 118 -6.81 -0.42 7.19
CA VAL A 118 -5.83 0.21 6.30
C VAL A 118 -5.70 -0.47 4.93
N LEU A 119 -5.91 -1.81 4.83
CA LEU A 119 -5.90 -2.52 3.54
C LEU A 119 -7.05 -2.13 2.59
N ALA A 120 -8.15 -1.61 3.14
CA ALA A 120 -9.32 -1.21 2.34
C ALA A 120 -9.27 0.26 1.87
N GLY A 121 -8.26 1.02 2.30
CA GLY A 121 -8.23 2.48 2.14
C GLY A 121 -9.29 3.16 3.02
N GLN A 122 -8.87 4.00 3.95
CA GLN A 122 -9.77 4.83 4.76
C GLN A 122 -9.59 6.29 4.40
N GLU A 123 -10.71 6.97 4.15
CA GLU A 123 -10.68 8.42 4.05
C GLU A 123 -10.51 9.03 5.44
N ARG A 124 -9.48 9.85 5.61
CA ARG A 124 -9.17 10.55 6.85
C ARG A 124 -8.53 11.89 6.57
N ASP A 125 -8.81 12.85 7.42
CA ASP A 125 -8.05 14.11 7.45
C ASP A 125 -6.67 13.86 8.05
N ILE A 126 -5.63 14.16 7.29
CA ILE A 126 -4.22 14.03 7.68
C ILE A 126 -3.42 15.24 7.28
N ALA A 127 -2.25 15.41 7.87
CA ALA A 127 -1.25 16.33 7.36
C ALA A 127 -0.25 15.56 6.48
N ILE A 128 0.03 16.12 5.31
CA ILE A 128 0.92 15.57 4.30
C ILE A 128 2.06 16.56 4.11
N LEU A 129 3.29 16.06 4.17
CA LEU A 129 4.50 16.85 3.98
C LEU A 129 5.25 16.32 2.76
N PHE A 130 5.60 17.23 1.86
CA PHE A 130 6.61 17.02 0.83
C PHE A 130 7.82 17.90 1.12
N ALA A 131 9.00 17.36 0.91
CA ALA A 131 10.24 18.09 1.00
C ALA A 131 11.17 17.66 -0.13
N ASP A 132 11.91 18.60 -0.72
CA ASP A 132 12.78 18.35 -1.88
C ASP A 132 14.02 19.24 -1.83
N LEU A 133 15.18 18.71 -2.25
CA LEU A 133 16.42 19.47 -2.29
C LEU A 133 16.37 20.50 -3.43
N ARG A 134 16.95 21.65 -3.19
CA ARG A 134 17.06 22.70 -4.22
C ARG A 134 18.25 22.48 -5.10
N SER A 135 18.03 22.58 -6.43
CA SER A 135 19.07 22.48 -7.46
C SER A 135 19.85 21.15 -7.44
N PHE A 136 19.25 20.09 -6.84
CA PHE A 136 19.94 18.80 -6.69
C PHE A 136 20.31 18.16 -8.04
N THR A 137 19.46 18.28 -9.06
CA THR A 137 19.76 17.78 -10.42
C THR A 137 21.06 18.38 -10.96
N GLN A 138 21.23 19.72 -10.87
CA GLN A 138 22.43 20.39 -11.31
C GLN A 138 23.66 20.01 -10.48
N PHE A 139 23.48 19.79 -9.19
CA PHE A 139 24.52 19.29 -8.30
C PHE A 139 24.96 17.88 -8.70
N SER A 140 24.01 16.97 -8.93
CA SER A 140 24.29 15.57 -9.25
C SER A 140 24.98 15.38 -10.59
N GLU A 141 24.71 16.23 -11.57
CA GLU A 141 25.39 16.21 -12.89
C GLU A 141 26.89 16.52 -12.81
N LYS A 142 27.33 17.24 -11.78
CA LYS A 142 28.72 17.67 -11.58
C LYS A 142 29.55 16.73 -10.69
N LYS A 143 28.92 15.75 -10.05
CA LYS A 143 29.56 14.86 -9.05
C LYS A 143 29.63 13.42 -9.55
N LEU A 144 30.54 12.65 -8.98
CA LEU A 144 30.60 11.22 -9.27
C LEU A 144 29.35 10.51 -8.71
N PRO A 145 28.81 9.50 -9.39
CA PRO A 145 27.59 8.81 -8.94
C PRO A 145 27.66 8.28 -7.50
N TYR A 146 28.82 7.81 -7.06
CA TYR A 146 29.00 7.31 -5.70
C TYR A 146 28.93 8.42 -4.63
N ASP A 147 29.42 9.61 -4.94
CA ASP A 147 29.35 10.77 -4.05
C ASP A 147 27.91 11.25 -3.90
N VAL A 148 27.15 11.23 -4.99
CA VAL A 148 25.72 11.55 -5.00
C VAL A 148 24.94 10.56 -4.11
N VAL A 149 25.19 9.26 -4.26
CA VAL A 149 24.54 8.21 -3.42
C VAL A 149 24.93 8.37 -1.95
N PHE A 150 26.19 8.63 -1.67
CA PHE A 150 26.68 8.84 -0.29
C PHE A 150 26.00 10.05 0.36
N LEU A 151 25.89 11.17 -0.34
CA LEU A 151 25.22 12.37 0.13
C LEU A 151 23.72 12.11 0.36
N LEU A 152 23.03 11.51 -0.61
CA LEU A 152 21.61 11.21 -0.51
C LEU A 152 21.30 10.30 0.69
N ASN A 153 22.09 9.26 0.92
CA ASN A 153 21.87 8.38 2.04
C ASN A 153 21.98 9.11 3.40
N ARG A 154 22.93 10.04 3.55
CA ARG A 154 23.05 10.87 4.75
C ARG A 154 21.86 11.82 4.89
N TYR A 155 21.49 12.48 3.80
CA TYR A 155 20.30 13.33 3.76
C TYR A 155 19.03 12.56 4.14
N PHE A 156 18.79 11.41 3.53
CA PHE A 156 17.61 10.58 3.82
C PHE A 156 17.57 10.10 5.27
N ALA A 157 18.72 9.73 5.84
CA ALA A 157 18.79 9.36 7.25
C ALA A 157 18.36 10.52 8.16
N HIS A 158 18.84 11.73 7.92
CA HIS A 158 18.45 12.91 8.69
C HIS A 158 16.97 13.29 8.52
N MET A 159 16.44 13.17 7.28
CA MET A 159 15.04 13.49 7.00
C MET A 159 14.09 12.45 7.60
N GLY A 160 14.41 11.16 7.44
CA GLY A 160 13.62 10.07 8.03
C GLY A 160 13.56 10.17 9.54
N GLU A 161 14.72 10.39 10.20
CA GLU A 161 14.79 10.58 11.64
C GLU A 161 13.96 11.78 12.12
N ALA A 162 13.98 12.91 11.39
CA ALA A 162 13.16 14.08 11.72
C ALA A 162 11.66 13.77 11.65
N VAL A 163 11.22 13.01 10.63
CA VAL A 163 9.82 12.59 10.47
C VAL A 163 9.41 11.66 11.61
N GLU A 164 10.17 10.59 11.87
CA GLU A 164 9.84 9.56 12.86
C GLU A 164 9.88 10.12 14.29
N ALA A 165 10.89 10.92 14.63
CA ALA A 165 11.00 11.57 15.95
C ALA A 165 9.86 12.55 16.21
N SER A 166 9.22 13.08 15.17
CA SER A 166 8.04 13.96 15.28
C SER A 166 6.71 13.18 15.33
N GLY A 167 6.75 11.84 15.31
CA GLY A 167 5.57 10.98 15.32
C GLY A 167 4.89 10.84 13.94
N GLY A 168 5.58 11.18 12.86
CA GLY A 168 5.15 10.98 11.48
C GLY A 168 5.42 9.58 10.98
N HIS A 169 4.86 9.30 9.81
CA HIS A 169 5.14 8.12 9.01
C HIS A 169 5.87 8.54 7.74
N LEU A 170 7.10 8.06 7.57
CA LEU A 170 7.84 8.23 6.31
C LEU A 170 7.20 7.30 5.28
N ASP A 171 6.60 7.87 4.24
CA ASP A 171 5.95 7.10 3.19
C ASP A 171 7.00 6.58 2.18
N LYS A 172 7.67 7.48 1.50
CA LYS A 172 8.67 7.14 0.48
C LYS A 172 9.63 8.26 0.19
N PHE A 173 10.73 7.89 -0.46
CA PHE A 173 11.60 8.82 -1.16
C PHE A 173 11.26 8.83 -2.65
N ILE A 174 11.29 9.99 -3.30
CA ILE A 174 10.99 10.21 -4.72
C ILE A 174 12.12 11.03 -5.31
N GLY A 175 13.11 10.35 -5.90
CA GLY A 175 14.38 11.02 -6.25
C GLY A 175 15.08 11.53 -5.00
N ASP A 176 15.30 12.84 -4.91
CA ASP A 176 15.80 13.53 -3.72
C ASP A 176 14.66 14.05 -2.81
N GLY A 177 13.41 13.83 -3.21
CA GLY A 177 12.23 14.24 -2.46
C GLY A 177 11.83 13.24 -1.37
N VAL A 178 11.14 13.76 -0.38
CA VAL A 178 10.60 13.03 0.79
C VAL A 178 9.11 13.23 0.88
N MET A 179 8.34 12.17 1.02
CA MET A 179 6.92 12.23 1.35
C MET A 179 6.69 11.65 2.74
N ALA A 180 5.99 12.39 3.60
CA ALA A 180 5.65 11.97 4.96
C ALA A 180 4.20 12.27 5.31
N LEU A 181 3.61 11.41 6.15
CA LEU A 181 2.22 11.46 6.59
C LEU A 181 2.16 11.63 8.10
N PHE A 182 1.27 12.51 8.59
CA PHE A 182 1.07 12.77 10.01
C PHE A 182 -0.42 12.73 10.35
N GLY A 183 -0.76 12.31 11.57
CA GLY A 183 -2.15 12.13 11.96
C GLY A 183 -2.76 10.78 11.53
N THR A 184 -1.95 9.86 11.01
CA THR A 184 -2.42 8.51 10.59
C THR A 184 -2.94 7.67 11.77
N LYS A 185 -2.48 7.95 12.99
CA LYS A 185 -2.87 7.27 14.24
C LYS A 185 -3.42 8.21 15.30
N SER A 186 -3.53 9.51 15.01
CA SER A 186 -3.99 10.55 15.92
C SER A 186 -5.03 11.46 15.25
N ASP A 187 -5.49 12.48 15.96
CA ASP A 187 -6.36 13.52 15.41
C ASP A 187 -5.58 14.49 14.48
N ILE A 188 -6.31 15.23 13.65
CA ILE A 188 -5.75 16.11 12.65
C ILE A 188 -4.94 17.28 13.24
N ARG A 189 -5.30 17.80 14.42
CA ARG A 189 -4.56 18.89 15.09
C ARG A 189 -3.19 18.40 15.54
N THR A 190 -3.15 17.21 16.10
CA THR A 190 -1.90 16.53 16.48
C THR A 190 -1.05 16.29 15.24
N GLY A 191 -1.64 15.76 14.15
CA GLY A 191 -0.95 15.53 12.88
C GLY A 191 -0.36 16.82 12.30
N ALA A 192 -1.13 17.90 12.25
CA ALA A 192 -0.65 19.18 11.75
C ALA A 192 0.53 19.74 12.59
N ARG A 193 0.43 19.64 13.93
CA ARG A 193 1.53 20.04 14.83
C ARG A 193 2.78 19.20 14.61
N GLN A 194 2.63 17.90 14.47
CA GLN A 194 3.73 16.97 14.18
C GLN A 194 4.43 17.32 12.87
N ALA A 195 3.68 17.60 11.81
CA ALA A 195 4.23 17.99 10.51
C ALA A 195 5.05 19.28 10.60
N MET A 196 4.58 20.30 11.35
CA MET A 196 5.32 21.54 11.59
C MET A 196 6.61 21.31 12.40
N ILE A 197 6.57 20.43 13.40
CA ILE A 197 7.76 20.05 14.18
C ILE A 197 8.76 19.34 13.29
N ALA A 198 8.29 18.38 12.45
CA ALA A 198 9.12 17.69 11.49
C ALA A 198 9.83 18.65 10.53
N ALA A 199 9.11 19.59 9.93
CA ALA A 199 9.68 20.58 9.03
C ALA A 199 10.79 21.40 9.70
N LYS A 200 10.58 21.85 10.95
CA LYS A 200 11.61 22.55 11.73
C LYS A 200 12.83 21.67 12.01
N GLN A 201 12.61 20.40 12.35
CA GLN A 201 13.70 19.46 12.59
C GLN A 201 14.47 19.12 11.32
N MET A 202 13.77 18.95 10.18
CA MET A 202 14.38 18.73 8.87
C MET A 202 15.32 19.89 8.51
N SER A 203 14.86 21.14 8.65
CA SER A 203 15.68 22.32 8.39
C SER A 203 16.91 22.40 9.30
N LYS A 204 16.76 22.08 10.61
CA LYS A 204 17.88 22.04 11.55
C LYS A 204 18.89 20.96 11.16
N LYS A 205 18.42 19.72 10.93
CA LYS A 205 19.29 18.60 10.57
C LYS A 205 20.00 18.80 9.24
N LEU A 206 19.36 19.50 8.29
CA LEU A 206 20.02 19.90 7.05
C LEU A 206 21.14 20.91 7.31
N GLY A 207 20.95 21.86 8.23
CA GLY A 207 22.02 22.77 8.68
C GLY A 207 23.19 22.02 9.29
N ASP A 208 22.91 21.05 10.18
CA ASP A 208 23.94 20.21 10.80
C ASP A 208 24.69 19.38 9.75
N LEU A 209 24.00 18.87 8.72
CA LEU A 209 24.61 18.14 7.61
C LEU A 209 25.48 19.07 6.73
N ASN A 210 25.04 20.28 6.45
CA ASN A 210 25.82 21.27 5.72
C ASN A 210 27.14 21.61 6.44
N GLU A 211 27.12 21.77 7.77
CA GLU A 211 28.34 21.99 8.54
C GLU A 211 29.30 20.80 8.47
N GLN A 212 28.78 19.58 8.50
CA GLN A 212 29.60 18.37 8.36
C GLN A 212 30.24 18.25 6.98
N LEU A 213 29.56 18.71 5.94
CA LEU A 213 29.96 18.59 4.52
C LEU A 213 30.55 19.89 3.94
N LYS A 214 30.79 20.91 4.74
CA LYS A 214 31.22 22.24 4.25
C LYS A 214 32.50 22.25 3.40
N ASN A 215 33.36 21.25 3.57
CA ASN A 215 34.58 21.10 2.77
C ASN A 215 34.36 20.28 1.49
N GLU A 216 33.20 19.63 1.34
CA GLU A 216 32.84 18.75 0.24
C GLU A 216 31.82 19.40 -0.71
N LEU A 217 31.05 20.37 -0.18
CA LEU A 217 30.02 21.10 -0.89
C LEU A 217 30.53 22.46 -1.37
N GLU A 218 30.28 22.81 -2.61
CA GLU A 218 30.55 24.16 -3.14
C GLU A 218 29.56 25.19 -2.60
N GLU A 219 28.28 24.77 -2.43
CA GLU A 219 27.21 25.55 -1.85
C GLU A 219 26.43 24.70 -0.82
N PRO A 220 25.89 25.33 0.25
CA PRO A 220 25.06 24.61 1.21
C PRO A 220 23.82 24.03 0.55
N LEU A 221 23.43 22.82 0.93
CA LEU A 221 22.17 22.22 0.55
C LEU A 221 21.00 23.04 1.10
N ARG A 222 19.98 23.23 0.29
CA ARG A 222 18.73 23.90 0.66
C ARG A 222 17.57 22.95 0.42
N ILE A 223 16.50 23.10 1.20
CA ILE A 223 15.30 22.26 1.12
C ILE A 223 14.07 23.15 0.98
N GLY A 224 13.17 22.77 0.09
CA GLY A 224 11.80 23.29 0.06
C GLY A 224 10.89 22.32 0.78
N ILE A 225 9.91 22.85 1.54
CA ILE A 225 8.96 22.03 2.28
C ILE A 225 7.55 22.56 2.02
N GLY A 226 6.65 21.69 1.57
CA GLY A 226 5.22 21.93 1.42
C GLY A 226 4.43 21.07 2.40
N ILE A 227 3.50 21.69 3.13
CA ILE A 227 2.60 20.97 4.05
C ILE A 227 1.17 21.34 3.70
N HIS A 228 0.32 20.33 3.57
CA HIS A 228 -1.12 20.49 3.41
C HIS A 228 -1.87 19.59 4.39
N VAL A 229 -3.03 20.06 4.83
CA VAL A 229 -3.92 19.35 5.74
C VAL A 229 -5.27 19.18 5.06
N GLY A 230 -5.73 17.95 4.95
CA GLY A 230 -7.02 17.67 4.31
C GLY A 230 -7.32 16.19 4.17
N PRO A 231 -8.47 15.86 3.57
CA PRO A 231 -8.90 14.47 3.38
C PRO A 231 -7.99 13.74 2.38
N ALA A 232 -7.62 12.52 2.74
CA ALA A 232 -6.89 11.60 1.87
C ALA A 232 -7.29 10.16 2.17
N ILE A 233 -7.22 9.30 1.17
CA ILE A 233 -7.40 7.87 1.35
C ILE A 233 -6.06 7.27 1.77
N ILE A 234 -5.99 6.76 2.99
CA ILE A 234 -4.81 6.11 3.54
C ILE A 234 -5.00 4.60 3.47
N GLY A 235 -4.03 3.89 2.93
CA GLY A 235 -4.09 2.43 2.83
C GLY A 235 -2.73 1.81 2.53
N GLU A 236 -2.62 0.50 2.73
CA GLU A 236 -1.48 -0.25 2.23
C GLU A 236 -1.67 -0.44 0.72
N MET A 237 -0.77 0.13 -0.06
CA MET A 237 -0.80 0.08 -1.53
C MET A 237 0.54 -0.40 -2.06
N GLY A 238 0.50 -1.13 -3.17
CA GLY A 238 1.70 -1.66 -3.80
C GLY A 238 1.52 -3.09 -4.30
N TYR A 239 2.64 -3.71 -4.67
CA TYR A 239 2.68 -5.08 -5.17
C TYR A 239 3.83 -5.85 -4.52
N GLY A 240 3.54 -7.06 -4.05
CA GLY A 240 4.55 -7.95 -3.47
C GLY A 240 5.26 -7.35 -2.25
N THR A 241 6.58 -7.30 -2.28
CA THR A 241 7.41 -6.72 -1.21
C THR A 241 7.42 -5.19 -1.23
N ALA A 242 7.01 -4.57 -2.34
CA ALA A 242 6.89 -3.11 -2.47
C ALA A 242 5.50 -2.60 -2.06
N THR A 243 4.92 -3.16 -0.98
CA THR A 243 3.65 -2.73 -0.39
C THR A 243 3.93 -1.93 0.86
N GLY A 244 3.36 -0.73 0.95
CA GLY A 244 3.52 0.15 2.11
C GLY A 244 2.28 0.98 2.40
N LEU A 245 2.21 1.53 3.61
CA LEU A 245 1.21 2.50 3.99
C LEU A 245 1.47 3.81 3.23
N THR A 246 0.52 4.24 2.43
CA THR A 246 0.60 5.50 1.68
C THR A 246 -0.73 6.22 1.67
N ALA A 247 -0.74 7.45 1.14
CA ALA A 247 -1.95 8.25 0.96
C ALA A 247 -2.13 8.62 -0.51
N ILE A 248 -3.39 8.68 -0.95
CA ILE A 248 -3.78 9.22 -2.26
C ILE A 248 -4.95 10.19 -2.10
N GLY A 249 -5.00 11.17 -2.97
CA GLY A 249 -6.08 12.17 -3.01
C GLY A 249 -5.58 13.54 -3.43
N ASP A 250 -6.52 14.48 -3.57
CA ASP A 250 -6.19 15.85 -3.98
C ASP A 250 -5.32 16.59 -2.96
N SER A 251 -5.51 16.28 -1.68
CA SER A 251 -4.67 16.83 -0.60
C SER A 251 -3.19 16.47 -0.75
N VAL A 252 -2.88 15.26 -1.28
CA VAL A 252 -1.50 14.83 -1.57
C VAL A 252 -0.91 15.68 -2.70
N ASN A 253 -1.69 15.88 -3.77
CA ASN A 253 -1.27 16.71 -4.90
C ASN A 253 -1.07 18.17 -4.50
N THR A 254 -1.93 18.67 -3.61
CA THR A 254 -1.84 20.04 -3.09
C THR A 254 -0.56 20.23 -2.28
N ALA A 255 -0.21 19.28 -1.38
CA ALA A 255 1.03 19.34 -0.61
C ALA A 255 2.28 19.35 -1.53
N SER A 256 2.28 18.52 -2.58
CA SER A 256 3.35 18.48 -3.57
C SER A 256 3.47 19.81 -4.35
N ARG A 257 2.35 20.40 -4.75
CA ARG A 257 2.36 21.72 -5.42
C ARG A 257 2.86 22.83 -4.51
N LEU A 258 2.49 22.82 -3.23
CA LEU A 258 2.98 23.80 -2.24
C LEU A 258 4.49 23.68 -2.07
N GLU A 259 5.04 22.45 -2.05
CA GLU A 259 6.49 22.25 -2.05
C GLU A 259 7.12 22.84 -3.31
N ALA A 260 6.60 22.52 -4.49
CA ALA A 260 7.11 23.04 -5.75
C ALA A 260 7.10 24.57 -5.85
N MET A 261 6.06 25.24 -5.31
CA MET A 261 5.95 26.71 -5.27
C MET A 261 7.05 27.37 -4.43
N THR A 262 7.66 26.67 -3.47
CA THR A 262 8.77 27.21 -2.68
C THR A 262 10.06 27.39 -3.50
N LYS A 263 10.07 27.01 -4.79
CA LYS A 263 11.18 27.31 -5.73
C LYS A 263 11.25 28.78 -6.12
N ASP A 264 10.13 29.50 -5.95
CA ASP A 264 9.99 30.90 -6.37
C ASP A 264 10.41 31.88 -5.25
N PHE A 265 10.78 31.35 -4.07
CA PHE A 265 11.22 32.09 -2.88
C PHE A 265 12.62 31.66 -2.44
#